data_95c251c26c9db2e4ff089669074f203c
#
_entry.id   95c251c26c9db2e4ff089669074f203c
#
_cell.length_a   1.000
_cell.length_b   1.000
_cell.length_c   1.000
_cell.angle_alpha   90.00
_cell.angle_beta   90.00
_cell.angle_gamma   90.00
#
_symmetry.space_group_name_H-M   'P 1'
#
loop_
_entity.id
_entity.type
_entity.pdbx_description
1 polymer ?
#
loop_
_entity_poly.entity_id
_entity_poly.type
_entity_poly.pdbx_seq_one_letter_code
_entity_poly.pdbx_strand_id
1 'polypeptide(L)'
;MTRLRRVSLSRATKEGIIVSYNTKGQPVDPNTWEPLVKGQTDNGHKYEFEERVMRKAAERVNMSQADYNKMMNDPRLYRLETRHNNRSHKFECPNYSEQVHAAFKTIRRFYNKQRSAARDAAIETQLRTK
;
A
#
# COMPACT_ATOMS: atom_id res chain seq x y z
N MET A 1 -20.18 5.86 10.78
CA MET A 1 -19.02 5.61 9.89
C MET A 1 -17.74 6.10 10.59
N THR A 2 -16.75 5.25 10.71
CA THR A 2 -15.48 5.61 11.35
C THR A 2 -14.68 6.53 10.45
N ARG A 3 -14.16 7.63 11.02
CA ARG A 3 -13.27 8.53 10.28
C ARG A 3 -11.83 8.08 10.51
N LEU A 4 -11.16 7.70 9.43
CA LEU A 4 -9.79 7.22 9.49
C LEU A 4 -8.77 8.35 9.26
N ARG A 5 -7.57 8.16 9.81
CA ARG A 5 -6.43 9.03 9.59
C ARG A 5 -5.48 8.38 8.60
N ARG A 6 -4.75 9.23 7.89
CA ARG A 6 -3.66 8.79 7.01
C ARG A 6 -2.60 8.04 7.80
N VAL A 7 -2.02 7.02 7.19
CA VAL A 7 -1.04 6.13 7.83
C VAL A 7 0.38 6.66 7.64
N SER A 8 1.16 6.63 8.73
CA SER A 8 2.61 6.79 8.65
C SER A 8 3.24 5.44 8.38
N LEU A 9 4.10 5.34 7.37
CA LEU A 9 4.76 4.10 7.02
C LEU A 9 5.85 3.76 8.05
N SER A 10 5.88 2.50 8.47
CA SER A 10 6.95 1.99 9.33
C SER A 10 8.26 1.93 8.56
N ARG A 11 9.39 1.89 9.29
CA ARG A 11 10.72 1.72 8.70
C ARG A 11 10.81 0.43 7.88
N ALA A 12 10.29 -0.67 8.42
CA ALA A 12 10.28 -1.96 7.73
C ALA A 12 9.51 -1.88 6.41
N THR A 13 8.37 -1.19 6.37
CA THR A 13 7.60 -0.98 5.15
C THR A 13 8.41 -0.18 4.12
N LYS A 14 9.02 0.93 4.54
CA LYS A 14 9.83 1.77 3.66
C LYS A 14 11.01 0.99 3.06
N GLU A 15 11.67 0.17 3.85
CA GLU A 15 12.79 -0.66 3.39
C GLU A 15 12.33 -1.77 2.43
N GLY A 16 11.08 -2.22 2.54
CA GLY A 16 10.49 -3.25 1.69
C GLY A 16 9.97 -2.76 0.34
N ILE A 17 9.92 -1.44 0.11
CA ILE A 17 9.43 -0.88 -1.16
C ILE A 17 10.45 -1.18 -2.26
N ILE A 18 9.97 -1.78 -3.36
CA ILE A 18 10.82 -2.16 -4.49
C ILE A 18 11.29 -0.92 -5.22
N VAL A 19 12.59 -0.87 -5.50
CA VAL A 19 13.24 0.19 -6.29
C VAL A 19 13.42 -0.30 -7.72
N SER A 20 13.07 0.53 -8.68
CA SER A 20 13.34 0.26 -10.10
C SER A 20 14.73 0.73 -10.46
N TYR A 21 15.42 -0.02 -11.32
CA TYR A 21 16.79 0.29 -11.75
C TYR A 21 16.87 0.34 -13.28
N ASN A 22 17.73 1.21 -13.80
CA ASN A 22 18.05 1.22 -15.23
C ASN A 22 19.09 0.14 -15.57
N THR A 23 19.46 0.04 -16.84
CA THR A 23 20.43 -0.97 -17.31
C THR A 23 21.82 -0.79 -16.72
N LYS A 24 22.15 0.38 -16.19
CA LYS A 24 23.42 0.68 -15.53
C LYS A 24 23.38 0.43 -14.01
N GLY A 25 22.26 -0.09 -13.50
CA GLY A 25 22.10 -0.34 -12.07
C GLY A 25 21.82 0.89 -11.22
N GLN A 26 21.41 2.00 -11.82
CA GLN A 26 21.06 3.23 -11.11
C GLN A 26 19.57 3.23 -10.74
N PRO A 27 19.20 3.64 -9.52
CA PRO A 27 17.79 3.73 -9.13
C PRO A 27 17.07 4.84 -9.91
N VAL A 28 15.89 4.53 -10.42
CA VAL A 28 15.10 5.43 -11.24
C VAL A 28 13.63 5.45 -10.83
N ASP A 29 12.95 6.56 -11.16
CA ASP A 29 11.50 6.66 -11.06
C ASP A 29 10.86 5.77 -12.14
N PRO A 30 9.98 4.83 -11.77
CA PRO A 30 9.39 3.91 -12.75
C PRO A 30 8.44 4.57 -13.75
N ASN A 31 7.98 5.80 -13.48
CA ASN A 31 7.09 6.52 -14.40
C ASN A 31 7.85 7.15 -15.57
N THR A 32 9.04 7.65 -15.34
CA THR A 32 9.78 8.49 -16.30
C THR A 32 11.20 8.04 -16.58
N TRP A 33 11.73 7.07 -15.81
CA TRP A 33 13.13 6.63 -15.82
C TRP A 33 14.13 7.72 -15.40
N GLU A 34 13.63 8.80 -14.77
CA GLU A 34 14.49 9.83 -14.20
C GLU A 34 15.26 9.27 -12.99
N PRO A 35 16.54 9.71 -12.78
CA PRO A 35 17.30 9.27 -11.61
C PRO A 35 16.60 9.63 -10.30
N LEU A 36 16.63 8.70 -9.34
CA LEU A 36 16.20 8.98 -7.96
C LEU A 36 17.38 9.59 -7.21
N VAL A 37 17.15 10.76 -6.62
CA VAL A 37 18.17 11.48 -5.85
C VAL A 37 17.81 11.41 -4.37
N LYS A 38 18.77 10.98 -3.55
CA LYS A 38 18.59 10.90 -2.10
C LYS A 38 18.10 12.24 -1.54
N GLY A 39 17.04 12.21 -0.73
CA GLY A 39 16.43 13.40 -0.16
C GLY A 39 15.41 14.10 -1.07
N GLN A 40 15.26 13.63 -2.31
CA GLN A 40 14.29 14.17 -3.28
C GLN A 40 13.35 13.09 -3.82
N THR A 41 13.11 12.05 -3.03
CA THR A 41 12.22 10.94 -3.38
C THR A 41 11.06 10.87 -2.42
N ASP A 42 9.93 10.40 -2.92
CA ASP A 42 8.73 10.11 -2.13
C ASP A 42 8.36 8.63 -2.27
N ASN A 43 7.75 8.08 -1.22
CA ASN A 43 7.10 6.77 -1.27
C ASN A 43 5.69 6.96 -1.81
N GLY A 44 5.55 6.97 -3.13
CA GLY A 44 4.27 7.17 -3.79
C GLY A 44 3.43 5.89 -3.80
N HIS A 45 2.11 6.04 -3.76
CA HIS A 45 1.20 4.91 -3.95
C HIS A 45 1.28 4.46 -5.41
N LYS A 46 1.23 3.14 -5.62
CA LYS A 46 1.14 2.61 -6.98
C LYS A 46 -0.12 3.10 -7.65
N TYR A 47 -0.11 3.08 -8.97
CA TYR A 47 -1.09 3.62 -9.90
C TYR A 47 -2.56 3.56 -9.43
N GLU A 48 -3.00 2.44 -8.89
CA GLU A 48 -4.41 2.20 -8.53
C GLU A 48 -4.69 2.30 -7.01
N PHE A 49 -3.69 2.64 -6.19
CA PHE A 49 -3.82 2.61 -4.73
C PHE A 49 -3.73 4.00 -4.10
N GLU A 50 -4.37 4.99 -4.72
CA GLU A 50 -4.39 6.35 -4.23
C GLU A 50 -5.01 6.41 -2.81
N GLU A 51 -4.30 7.07 -1.88
CA GLU A 51 -4.61 7.00 -0.44
C GLU A 51 -6.02 7.49 -0.11
N ARG A 52 -6.48 8.58 -0.71
CA ARG A 52 -7.81 9.13 -0.42
C ARG A 52 -8.92 8.14 -0.79
N VAL A 53 -8.76 7.43 -1.88
CA VAL A 53 -9.73 6.43 -2.34
C VAL A 53 -9.71 5.21 -1.42
N MET A 54 -8.52 4.72 -1.06
CA MET A 54 -8.34 3.61 -0.13
C MET A 54 -8.97 3.93 1.22
N ARG A 55 -8.71 5.11 1.76
CA ARG A 55 -9.22 5.55 3.05
C ARG A 55 -10.74 5.65 3.07
N LYS A 56 -11.33 6.26 2.04
CA LYS A 56 -12.80 6.35 1.92
C LYS A 56 -13.45 4.98 1.81
N ALA A 57 -12.87 4.08 1.05
CA ALA A 57 -13.38 2.71 0.94
C ALA A 57 -13.31 1.98 2.29
N ALA A 58 -12.22 2.12 3.01
CA ALA A 58 -12.04 1.54 4.34
C ALA A 58 -13.04 2.11 5.35
N GLU A 59 -13.31 3.42 5.30
CA GLU A 59 -14.33 4.05 6.14
C GLU A 59 -15.72 3.48 5.86
N ARG A 60 -16.05 3.21 4.60
CA ARG A 60 -17.35 2.65 4.22
C ARG A 60 -17.61 1.26 4.79
N VAL A 61 -16.57 0.48 4.98
CA VAL A 61 -16.69 -0.86 5.56
C VAL A 61 -16.40 -0.88 7.06
N ASN A 62 -16.33 0.29 7.70
CA ASN A 62 -16.07 0.47 9.12
C ASN A 62 -14.76 -0.18 9.59
N MET A 63 -13.72 -0.11 8.77
CA MET A 63 -12.40 -0.60 9.13
C MET A 63 -11.86 0.20 10.32
N SER A 64 -11.25 -0.48 11.29
CA SER A 64 -10.58 0.18 12.40
C SER A 64 -9.31 0.88 11.93
N GLN A 65 -8.86 1.89 12.68
CA GLN A 65 -7.60 2.55 12.40
C GLN A 65 -6.43 1.57 12.47
N ALA A 66 -6.46 0.65 13.42
CA ALA A 66 -5.43 -0.39 13.56
C ALA A 66 -5.34 -1.28 12.31
N ASP A 67 -6.47 -1.74 11.80
CA ASP A 67 -6.53 -2.55 10.59
C ASP A 67 -6.10 -1.76 9.35
N TYR A 68 -6.53 -0.51 9.25
CA TYR A 68 -6.13 0.37 8.15
C TYR A 68 -4.62 0.61 8.15
N ASN A 69 -4.03 0.90 9.33
CA ASN A 69 -2.59 1.05 9.48
C ASN A 69 -1.85 -0.21 9.00
N LYS A 70 -2.34 -1.38 9.40
CA LYS A 70 -1.74 -2.65 9.05
C LYS A 70 -1.83 -2.93 7.55
N MET A 71 -3.00 -2.71 6.95
CA MET A 71 -3.22 -2.89 5.52
C MET A 71 -2.34 -1.97 4.69
N MET A 72 -2.29 -0.68 5.05
CA MET A 72 -1.55 0.33 4.31
C MET A 72 -0.04 0.28 4.54
N ASN A 73 0.44 -0.52 5.49
CA ASN A 73 1.87 -0.78 5.67
C ASN A 73 2.40 -1.93 4.81
N ASP A 74 1.66 -2.35 3.81
CA ASP A 74 2.13 -3.32 2.81
C ASP A 74 3.02 -2.59 1.78
N PRO A 75 4.32 -2.90 1.70
CA PRO A 75 5.22 -2.21 0.78
C PRO A 75 4.87 -2.40 -0.69
N ARG A 76 4.08 -3.42 -1.03
CA ARG A 76 3.64 -3.69 -2.40
C ARG A 76 2.67 -2.64 -2.94
N LEU A 77 2.09 -1.80 -2.07
CA LEU A 77 1.19 -0.72 -2.47
C LEU A 77 1.94 0.54 -2.92
N TYR A 78 3.26 0.55 -2.77
CA TYR A 78 4.08 1.75 -2.96
C TYR A 78 5.19 1.55 -3.98
N ARG A 79 5.70 2.66 -4.48
CA ARG A 79 6.89 2.73 -5.33
C ARG A 79 7.68 3.98 -4.98
N LEU A 80 9.01 3.94 -5.15
CA LEU A 80 9.82 5.13 -5.01
C LEU A 80 9.72 5.96 -6.27
N GLU A 81 9.39 7.23 -6.12
CA GLU A 81 9.21 8.21 -7.18
C GLU A 81 10.00 9.46 -6.88
N THR A 82 10.32 10.25 -7.93
CA THR A 82 10.80 11.59 -7.69
C THR A 82 9.68 12.38 -6.99
N ARG A 83 10.08 13.32 -6.15
CA ARG A 83 9.14 14.18 -5.43
C ARG A 83 8.22 14.92 -6.40
N HIS A 84 8.79 15.40 -7.51
CA HIS A 84 8.04 16.08 -8.55
C HIS A 84 6.94 15.19 -9.16
N ASN A 85 7.28 13.98 -9.58
CA ASN A 85 6.31 13.06 -10.18
C ASN A 85 5.21 12.65 -9.21
N ASN A 86 5.57 12.33 -7.96
CA ASN A 86 4.59 11.97 -6.95
C ASN A 86 3.63 13.11 -6.63
N ARG A 87 4.17 14.31 -6.43
CA ARG A 87 3.37 15.47 -6.00
C ARG A 87 2.56 16.11 -7.14
N SER A 88 2.93 15.84 -8.39
CA SER A 88 2.16 16.35 -9.55
C SER A 88 0.87 15.58 -9.79
N HIS A 89 0.71 14.39 -9.19
CA HIS A 89 -0.42 13.48 -9.39
C HIS A 89 -0.63 13.04 -10.85
N LYS A 90 0.35 13.31 -11.70
CA LYS A 90 0.28 13.07 -13.15
C LYS A 90 0.22 11.59 -13.50
N PHE A 91 0.80 10.74 -12.67
CA PHE A 91 0.91 9.30 -12.91
C PHE A 91 -0.05 8.47 -12.05
N GLU A 92 -1.05 9.11 -11.46
CA GLU A 92 -2.14 8.42 -10.78
C GLU A 92 -3.18 7.91 -11.78
N CYS A 93 -3.89 6.87 -11.39
CA CYS A 93 -4.96 6.32 -12.21
C CYS A 93 -6.09 7.36 -12.37
N PRO A 94 -6.42 7.80 -13.60
CA PRO A 94 -7.46 8.80 -13.80
C PRO A 94 -8.87 8.24 -13.64
N ASN A 95 -9.04 6.92 -13.67
CA ASN A 95 -10.34 6.28 -13.59
C ASN A 95 -10.73 5.99 -12.13
N TYR A 96 -11.65 6.81 -11.62
CA TYR A 96 -12.13 6.67 -10.23
C TYR A 96 -12.78 5.32 -9.95
N SER A 97 -13.56 4.78 -10.90
CA SER A 97 -14.20 3.47 -10.74
C SER A 97 -13.19 2.35 -10.61
N GLU A 98 -12.10 2.38 -11.36
CA GLU A 98 -11.02 1.40 -11.25
C GLU A 98 -10.31 1.51 -9.90
N GLN A 99 -10.08 2.73 -9.41
CA GLN A 99 -9.47 2.95 -8.11
C GLN A 99 -10.35 2.41 -6.97
N VAL A 100 -11.66 2.68 -7.03
CA VAL A 100 -12.61 2.18 -6.04
C VAL A 100 -12.66 0.65 -6.05
N HIS A 101 -12.70 0.04 -7.24
CA HIS A 101 -12.69 -1.41 -7.38
C HIS A 101 -11.41 -2.02 -6.79
N ALA A 102 -10.26 -1.45 -7.10
CA ALA A 102 -8.97 -1.89 -6.58
C ALA A 102 -8.91 -1.75 -5.04
N ALA A 103 -9.46 -0.66 -4.49
CA ALA A 103 -9.51 -0.44 -3.06
C ALA A 103 -10.32 -1.52 -2.33
N PHE A 104 -11.52 -1.82 -2.79
CA PHE A 104 -12.35 -2.87 -2.18
C PHE A 104 -11.75 -4.25 -2.34
N LYS A 105 -11.11 -4.53 -3.47
CA LYS A 105 -10.39 -5.78 -3.69
C LYS A 105 -9.23 -5.94 -2.71
N THR A 106 -8.47 -4.89 -2.46
CA THR A 106 -7.37 -4.86 -1.51
C THR A 106 -7.86 -5.10 -0.07
N ILE A 107 -8.95 -4.44 0.31
CA ILE A 107 -9.58 -4.63 1.62
C ILE A 107 -10.03 -6.08 1.79
N ARG A 108 -10.67 -6.65 0.78
CA ARG A 108 -11.12 -8.06 0.81
C ARG A 108 -9.94 -9.02 0.99
N ARG A 109 -8.85 -8.80 0.26
CA ARG A 109 -7.62 -9.61 0.38
C ARG A 109 -7.04 -9.52 1.79
N PHE A 110 -7.00 -8.31 2.34
CA PHE A 110 -6.50 -8.08 3.69
C PHE A 110 -7.28 -8.90 4.71
N TYR A 111 -8.60 -8.82 4.72
CA TYR A 111 -9.43 -9.56 5.65
C TYR A 111 -9.42 -11.07 5.41
N ASN A 112 -9.36 -11.51 4.16
CA ASN A 112 -9.23 -12.94 3.85
C ASN A 112 -7.92 -13.51 4.38
N LYS A 113 -6.83 -12.79 4.23
CA LYS A 113 -5.53 -13.19 4.75
C LYS A 113 -5.53 -13.26 6.28
N GLN A 114 -6.15 -12.30 6.96
CA GLN A 114 -6.28 -12.33 8.42
C GLN A 114 -7.11 -13.51 8.90
N ARG A 115 -8.22 -13.81 8.25
CA ARG A 115 -9.05 -14.97 8.60
C ARG A 115 -8.32 -16.29 8.42
N SER A 116 -7.57 -16.43 7.34
CA SER A 116 -6.74 -17.61 7.10
C SER A 116 -5.67 -17.78 8.16
N ALA A 117 -4.98 -16.72 8.54
CA ALA A 117 -3.97 -16.75 9.60
C ALA A 117 -4.57 -17.13 10.95
N ALA A 118 -5.73 -16.56 11.30
CA ALA A 118 -6.43 -16.88 12.54
C ALA A 118 -6.88 -18.34 12.58
N ARG A 119 -7.40 -18.85 11.46
CA ARG A 119 -7.80 -20.26 11.34
C ARG A 119 -6.61 -21.19 11.48
N ASP A 120 -5.50 -20.89 10.82
CA ASP A 120 -4.28 -21.70 10.88
C ASP A 120 -3.70 -21.71 12.29
N ALA A 121 -3.70 -20.58 12.99
CA ALA A 121 -3.26 -20.48 14.38
C ALA A 121 -4.17 -21.32 15.32
N ALA A 122 -5.48 -21.30 15.10
CA ALA A 122 -6.43 -22.08 15.88
C ALA A 122 -6.21 -23.59 15.68
N ILE A 123 -5.98 -24.02 14.44
CA ILE A 123 -5.68 -25.42 14.11
C ILE A 123 -4.36 -25.84 14.78
N GLU A 124 -3.33 -25.03 14.69
CA GLU A 124 -2.04 -25.29 15.32
C GLU A 124 -2.18 -25.44 16.84
N THR A 125 -2.95 -24.57 17.49
CA THR A 125 -3.23 -24.64 18.91
C THR A 125 -3.92 -25.97 19.29
N GLN A 126 -4.93 -26.39 18.51
CA GLN A 126 -5.59 -27.67 18.71
C GLN A 126 -4.63 -28.86 18.61
N LEU A 127 -3.73 -28.82 17.64
CA LEU A 127 -2.75 -29.90 17.45
C LEU A 127 -1.75 -29.99 18.59
N ARG A 128 -1.40 -28.86 19.22
CA ARG A 128 -0.46 -28.81 20.34
C ARG A 128 -1.07 -29.29 21.67
N THR A 129 -2.38 -29.20 21.82
CA THR A 129 -3.08 -29.54 23.06
C THR A 129 -3.52 -31.00 23.15
N LYS A 130 -3.32 -31.78 22.10
CA LYS A 130 -3.66 -33.22 22.10
C LYS A 130 -2.52 -34.08 22.58
#